data_3d91ebbe77ce5a07c8f90e9e3051c49d
#
_entry.id   3d91ebbe77ce5a07c8f90e9e3051c49d
#
_cell.length_a   1.000
_cell.length_b   1.000
_cell.length_c   1.000
_cell.angle_alpha   90.00
_cell.angle_beta   90.00
_cell.angle_gamma   90.00
#
_symmetry.space_group_name_H-M   'P 1'
#
loop_
_entity.id
_entity.type
_entity.pdbx_description
1 polymer ?
#
loop_
_entity_poly.entity_id
_entity_poly.type
_entity_poly.pdbx_seq_one_letter_code
_entity_poly.pdbx_strand_id
1 'polypeptide(L)'
;MYKIILIAIFALLVVLAGGGYFFYKRRKRNRAIAEILSGGNLIGSWKYSAQEWQQAVAQEFSWAKESDGGGEIFISPSAIYIRSDSADHLIELNGSKVITHASYRGTEGAPLKIRVRWKVIERNMDSNAESTKYYKEDYRIPVPIGKREVAEKVAEWFSTRCQENLAAYTDVVGADEAISIFGDDSF
;
A
#
# COMPACT_ATOMS: atom_id res chain seq x y z
N MET A 1 -34.27 35.38 8.04
CA MET A 1 -34.61 34.37 7.04
C MET A 1 -33.40 34.05 6.11
N TYR A 2 -32.75 35.04 5.52
CA TYR A 2 -31.61 34.84 4.58
C TYR A 2 -30.43 34.04 5.16
N LYS A 3 -30.02 34.27 6.40
CA LYS A 3 -28.92 33.56 7.06
C LYS A 3 -29.16 32.05 7.18
N ILE A 4 -30.38 31.65 7.46
CA ILE A 4 -30.75 30.23 7.60
C ILE A 4 -30.67 29.52 6.23
N ILE A 5 -31.13 30.19 5.17
CA ILE A 5 -31.05 29.64 3.80
C ILE A 5 -29.61 29.50 3.35
N LEU A 6 -28.74 30.46 3.65
CA LEU A 6 -27.31 30.38 3.31
C LEU A 6 -26.60 29.25 4.03
N ILE A 7 -26.90 29.03 5.31
CA ILE A 7 -26.35 27.91 6.10
C ILE A 7 -26.81 26.57 5.52
N ALA A 8 -28.11 26.46 5.15
CA ALA A 8 -28.65 25.24 4.56
C ALA A 8 -28.00 24.90 3.19
N ILE A 9 -27.80 25.92 2.34
CA ILE A 9 -27.12 25.75 1.05
C ILE A 9 -25.68 25.32 1.27
N PHE A 10 -24.94 25.95 2.19
CA PHE A 10 -23.57 25.59 2.50
C PHE A 10 -23.46 24.17 3.04
N ALA A 11 -24.33 23.75 3.96
CA ALA A 11 -24.38 22.40 4.48
C ALA A 11 -24.65 21.37 3.37
N LEU A 12 -25.59 21.68 2.44
CA LEU A 12 -25.88 20.81 1.30
C LEU A 12 -24.65 20.67 0.38
N LEU A 13 -23.94 21.73 0.09
CA LEU A 13 -22.73 21.71 -0.72
C LEU A 13 -21.61 20.87 -0.09
N VAL A 14 -21.43 20.97 1.23
CA VAL A 14 -20.44 20.16 1.97
C VAL A 14 -20.80 18.67 1.91
N VAL A 15 -22.08 18.34 2.07
CA VAL A 15 -22.56 16.95 1.98
C VAL A 15 -22.38 16.39 0.55
N LEU A 16 -22.71 17.18 -0.47
CA LEU A 16 -22.54 16.77 -1.86
C LEU A 16 -21.06 16.62 -2.25
N ALA A 17 -20.19 17.54 -1.81
CA ALA A 17 -18.76 17.43 -2.05
C ALA A 17 -18.14 16.23 -1.32
N GLY A 18 -18.49 16.03 -0.04
CA GLY A 18 -18.03 14.88 0.74
C GLY A 18 -18.53 13.55 0.18
N GLY A 19 -19.80 13.47 -0.20
CA GLY A 19 -20.39 12.31 -0.85
C GLY A 19 -19.73 11.99 -2.19
N GLY A 20 -19.55 13.01 -3.04
CA GLY A 20 -18.88 12.86 -4.33
C GLY A 20 -17.43 12.34 -4.20
N TYR A 21 -16.67 12.88 -3.25
CA TYR A 21 -15.30 12.43 -2.95
C TYR A 21 -15.27 10.97 -2.46
N PHE A 22 -16.18 10.59 -1.57
CA PHE A 22 -16.29 9.21 -1.08
C PHE A 22 -16.63 8.23 -2.20
N PHE A 23 -17.59 8.56 -3.06
CA PHE A 23 -17.95 7.74 -4.22
C PHE A 23 -16.81 7.62 -5.22
N TYR A 24 -16.08 8.70 -5.49
CA TYR A 24 -14.90 8.69 -6.35
C TYR A 24 -13.81 7.77 -5.81
N LYS A 25 -13.47 7.90 -4.52
CA LYS A 25 -12.46 7.07 -3.84
C LYS A 25 -12.85 5.58 -3.86
N ARG A 26 -14.12 5.28 -3.57
CA ARG A 26 -14.65 3.90 -3.62
C ARG A 26 -14.60 3.32 -5.02
N ARG A 27 -14.96 4.10 -6.04
CA ARG A 27 -14.92 3.67 -7.45
C ARG A 27 -13.48 3.41 -7.92
N LYS A 28 -12.53 4.27 -7.53
CA LYS A 28 -11.10 4.08 -7.82
C LYS A 28 -10.59 2.79 -7.19
N ARG A 29 -10.88 2.56 -5.90
CA ARG A 29 -10.53 1.33 -5.19
C ARG A 29 -11.10 0.09 -5.87
N ASN A 30 -12.38 0.09 -6.21
CA ASN A 30 -13.04 -1.06 -6.85
C ASN A 30 -12.45 -1.36 -8.23
N ARG A 31 -12.04 -0.34 -8.99
CA ARG A 31 -11.34 -0.55 -10.27
C ARG A 31 -9.98 -1.21 -10.08
N ALA A 32 -9.18 -0.72 -9.12
CA ALA A 32 -7.88 -1.31 -8.82
C ALA A 32 -8.02 -2.78 -8.40
N ILE A 33 -8.99 -3.10 -7.55
CA ILE A 33 -9.29 -4.47 -7.14
C ILE A 33 -9.72 -5.33 -8.36
N ALA A 34 -10.60 -4.83 -9.22
CA ALA A 34 -11.06 -5.55 -10.40
C ALA A 34 -9.90 -5.83 -11.37
N GLU A 35 -9.00 -4.87 -11.56
CA GLU A 35 -7.80 -5.02 -12.39
C GLU A 35 -6.88 -6.12 -11.83
N ILE A 36 -6.62 -6.12 -10.51
CA ILE A 36 -5.83 -7.14 -9.85
C ILE A 36 -6.48 -8.53 -10.01
N LEU A 37 -7.79 -8.64 -9.75
CA LEU A 37 -8.51 -9.90 -9.82
C LEU A 37 -8.67 -10.45 -11.25
N SER A 38 -8.59 -9.59 -12.27
CA SER A 38 -8.57 -10.01 -13.68
C SER A 38 -7.28 -10.75 -14.05
N GLY A 39 -6.26 -10.72 -13.21
CA GLY A 39 -5.00 -11.45 -13.40
C GLY A 39 -4.05 -10.86 -14.44
N GLY A 40 -4.41 -9.74 -15.09
CA GLY A 40 -3.67 -9.17 -16.21
C GLY A 40 -2.25 -8.71 -15.88
N ASN A 41 -1.98 -8.37 -14.61
CA ASN A 41 -0.69 -7.82 -14.16
C ASN A 41 -0.26 -8.41 -12.81
N LEU A 42 -0.58 -9.68 -12.51
CA LEU A 42 -0.15 -10.30 -11.26
C LEU A 42 1.33 -10.69 -11.32
N ILE A 43 2.10 -10.25 -10.32
CA ILE A 43 3.46 -10.71 -10.07
C ILE A 43 3.42 -12.01 -9.27
N GLY A 44 2.49 -12.11 -8.31
CA GLY A 44 2.30 -13.30 -7.50
C GLY A 44 0.98 -13.30 -6.75
N SER A 45 0.55 -14.49 -6.37
CA SER A 45 -0.63 -14.67 -5.52
C SER A 45 -0.53 -15.98 -4.76
N TRP A 46 -1.16 -16.02 -3.59
CA TRP A 46 -1.31 -17.26 -2.83
C TRP A 46 -2.55 -17.23 -1.95
N LYS A 47 -2.95 -18.43 -1.53
CA LYS A 47 -4.04 -18.65 -0.59
C LYS A 47 -3.48 -19.17 0.70
N TYR A 48 -4.14 -18.79 1.79
CA TYR A 48 -3.93 -19.35 3.11
C TYR A 48 -5.03 -20.36 3.42
N SER A 49 -4.68 -21.48 4.03
CA SER A 49 -5.65 -22.27 4.79
C SER A 49 -6.19 -21.47 5.98
N ALA A 50 -7.27 -21.92 6.59
CA ALA A 50 -7.83 -21.27 7.77
C ALA A 50 -6.80 -21.13 8.91
N GLN A 51 -6.01 -22.17 9.16
CA GLN A 51 -4.98 -22.18 10.18
C GLN A 51 -3.84 -21.17 9.88
N GLU A 52 -3.33 -21.18 8.64
CA GLU A 52 -2.29 -20.22 8.20
C GLU A 52 -2.81 -18.78 8.25
N TRP A 53 -4.09 -18.56 7.90
CA TRP A 53 -4.72 -17.25 7.98
C TRP A 53 -4.79 -16.73 9.40
N GLN A 54 -5.24 -17.56 10.36
CA GLN A 54 -5.27 -17.19 11.78
C GLN A 54 -3.88 -16.81 12.30
N GLN A 55 -2.83 -17.55 11.93
CA GLN A 55 -1.46 -17.20 12.28
C GLN A 55 -1.01 -15.88 11.63
N ALA A 56 -1.33 -15.65 10.36
CA ALA A 56 -1.01 -14.41 9.66
C ALA A 56 -1.71 -13.19 10.27
N VAL A 57 -2.98 -13.33 10.65
CA VAL A 57 -3.74 -12.27 11.35
C VAL A 57 -3.13 -11.96 12.71
N ALA A 58 -2.79 -12.97 13.48
CA ALA A 58 -2.21 -12.79 14.81
C ALA A 58 -0.82 -12.11 14.77
N GLN A 59 -0.03 -12.34 13.72
CA GLN A 59 1.34 -11.85 13.63
C GLN A 59 1.48 -10.52 12.86
N GLU A 60 0.77 -10.36 11.74
CA GLU A 60 1.06 -9.27 10.80
C GLU A 60 -0.19 -8.50 10.32
N PHE A 61 -1.37 -9.13 10.34
CA PHE A 61 -2.59 -8.51 9.81
C PHE A 61 -3.57 -8.07 10.90
N SER A 62 -3.09 -7.25 11.83
CA SER A 62 -3.89 -6.78 12.99
C SER A 62 -5.21 -6.07 12.62
N TRP A 63 -5.36 -5.62 11.37
CA TRP A 63 -6.58 -5.03 10.82
C TRP A 63 -7.61 -6.08 10.37
N ALA A 64 -7.17 -7.31 10.09
CA ALA A 64 -8.04 -8.38 9.65
C ALA A 64 -8.67 -9.10 10.86
N LYS A 65 -9.80 -9.73 10.62
CA LYS A 65 -10.45 -10.59 11.60
C LYS A 65 -10.14 -12.06 11.28
N GLU A 66 -10.22 -12.88 12.29
CA GLU A 66 -10.20 -14.33 12.10
C GLU A 66 -11.32 -14.74 11.12
N SER A 67 -11.01 -15.67 10.25
CA SER A 67 -11.91 -16.19 9.23
C SER A 67 -11.77 -17.70 9.14
N ASP A 68 -12.89 -18.40 9.10
CA ASP A 68 -12.93 -19.86 8.98
C ASP A 68 -12.57 -20.32 7.56
N GLY A 69 -12.71 -19.45 6.57
CA GLY A 69 -12.43 -19.72 5.15
C GLY A 69 -10.98 -19.49 4.71
N GLY A 70 -10.12 -19.00 5.62
CA GLY A 70 -8.76 -18.60 5.25
C GLY A 70 -8.70 -17.23 4.57
N GLY A 71 -7.64 -16.99 3.77
CA GLY A 71 -7.43 -15.74 3.07
C GLY A 71 -6.69 -15.88 1.75
N GLU A 72 -6.65 -14.81 0.97
CA GLU A 72 -5.95 -14.76 -0.31
C GLU A 72 -5.17 -13.45 -0.43
N ILE A 73 -4.01 -13.52 -1.05
CA ILE A 73 -3.21 -12.35 -1.42
C ILE A 73 -2.98 -12.33 -2.93
N PHE A 74 -3.10 -11.14 -3.48
CA PHE A 74 -2.81 -10.83 -4.88
C PHE A 74 -1.84 -9.65 -4.92
N ILE A 75 -0.71 -9.83 -5.58
CA ILE A 75 0.37 -8.85 -5.66
C ILE A 75 0.56 -8.44 -7.11
N SER A 76 0.39 -7.14 -7.37
CA SER A 76 0.60 -6.51 -8.66
C SER A 76 1.68 -5.42 -8.57
N PRO A 77 2.15 -4.86 -9.70
CA PRO A 77 3.11 -3.74 -9.72
C PRO A 77 2.66 -2.51 -8.94
N SER A 78 1.36 -2.27 -8.88
CA SER A 78 0.76 -1.04 -8.36
C SER A 78 0.02 -1.20 -7.03
N ALA A 79 -0.23 -2.44 -6.59
CA ALA A 79 -0.96 -2.68 -5.35
C ALA A 79 -0.83 -4.11 -4.84
N ILE A 80 -1.06 -4.28 -3.54
CA ILE A 80 -1.24 -5.56 -2.88
C ILE A 80 -2.68 -5.61 -2.38
N TYR A 81 -3.42 -6.63 -2.78
CA TYR A 81 -4.78 -6.85 -2.35
C TYR A 81 -4.85 -8.11 -1.49
N ILE A 82 -5.33 -7.95 -0.28
CA ILE A 82 -5.46 -9.01 0.72
C ILE A 82 -6.93 -9.14 1.05
N ARG A 83 -7.49 -10.33 0.98
CA ARG A 83 -8.89 -10.58 1.31
C ARG A 83 -9.11 -11.85 2.11
N SER A 84 -10.15 -11.83 2.93
CA SER A 84 -10.76 -12.99 3.56
C SER A 84 -12.28 -12.86 3.46
N ASP A 85 -13.02 -13.83 4.00
CA ASP A 85 -14.48 -13.76 4.05
C ASP A 85 -14.99 -12.62 4.93
N SER A 86 -14.18 -12.17 5.90
CA SER A 86 -14.56 -11.16 6.89
C SER A 86 -14.05 -9.75 6.61
N ALA A 87 -13.00 -9.61 5.79
CA ALA A 87 -12.35 -8.33 5.54
C ALA A 87 -11.55 -8.31 4.24
N ASP A 88 -11.36 -7.13 3.67
CA ASP A 88 -10.46 -6.89 2.57
C ASP A 88 -9.60 -5.63 2.79
N HIS A 89 -8.37 -5.67 2.31
CA HIS A 89 -7.42 -4.57 2.41
C HIS A 89 -6.67 -4.37 1.09
N LEU A 90 -6.60 -3.11 0.63
CA LEU A 90 -5.85 -2.72 -0.56
C LEU A 90 -4.72 -1.79 -0.15
N ILE A 91 -3.49 -2.22 -0.40
CA ILE A 91 -2.28 -1.42 -0.23
C ILE A 91 -1.90 -0.88 -1.60
N GLU A 92 -2.11 0.40 -1.82
CA GLU A 92 -1.69 1.06 -3.08
C GLU A 92 -0.18 1.33 -3.03
N LEU A 93 0.54 0.89 -4.07
CA LEU A 93 1.99 1.05 -4.25
C LEU A 93 2.33 2.06 -5.35
N ASN A 94 1.35 2.90 -5.72
CA ASN A 94 1.46 3.86 -6.82
C ASN A 94 1.36 5.31 -6.33
N GLY A 95 1.55 6.26 -7.25
CA GLY A 95 1.44 7.69 -6.98
C GLY A 95 2.71 8.25 -6.32
N SER A 96 2.54 8.88 -5.15
CA SER A 96 3.67 9.44 -4.39
C SER A 96 4.46 8.41 -3.58
N LYS A 97 3.96 7.18 -3.49
CA LYS A 97 4.61 6.08 -2.75
C LYS A 97 5.66 5.41 -3.61
N VAL A 98 6.87 5.30 -3.10
CA VAL A 98 8.02 4.66 -3.76
C VAL A 98 8.42 3.44 -2.95
N ILE A 99 8.56 2.29 -3.61
CA ILE A 99 9.08 1.08 -2.99
C ILE A 99 10.60 1.25 -2.89
N THR A 100 11.11 1.25 -1.66
CA THR A 100 12.54 1.47 -1.40
C THR A 100 13.27 0.20 -0.97
N HIS A 101 12.55 -0.83 -0.55
CA HIS A 101 13.12 -2.11 -0.18
C HIS A 101 12.11 -3.23 -0.38
N ALA A 102 12.58 -4.38 -0.86
CA ALA A 102 11.83 -5.62 -0.86
C ALA A 102 12.79 -6.79 -0.61
N SER A 103 12.42 -7.70 0.28
CA SER A 103 13.23 -8.88 0.57
C SER A 103 12.38 -10.05 1.06
N TYR A 104 12.87 -11.25 0.76
CA TYR A 104 12.37 -12.49 1.31
C TYR A 104 13.55 -13.39 1.69
N ARG A 105 13.57 -13.90 2.91
CA ARG A 105 14.73 -14.67 3.42
C ARG A 105 14.80 -16.10 2.94
N GLY A 106 13.82 -16.58 2.15
CA GLY A 106 13.78 -17.92 1.61
C GLY A 106 13.57 -19.03 2.65
N THR A 107 13.31 -18.70 3.90
CA THR A 107 13.00 -19.67 4.95
C THR A 107 11.49 -19.82 5.10
N GLU A 108 11.06 -21.05 5.34
CA GLU A 108 9.64 -21.36 5.54
C GLU A 108 9.06 -20.56 6.71
N GLY A 109 7.90 -19.94 6.51
CA GLY A 109 7.28 -19.06 7.52
C GLY A 109 7.86 -17.65 7.62
N ALA A 110 8.95 -17.34 6.91
CA ALA A 110 9.45 -15.98 6.87
C ALA A 110 8.51 -15.07 6.07
N PRO A 111 8.24 -13.83 6.52
CA PRO A 111 7.44 -12.91 5.76
C PRO A 111 8.20 -12.32 4.57
N LEU A 112 7.49 -12.08 3.47
CA LEU A 112 7.91 -11.15 2.44
C LEU A 112 7.83 -9.73 3.01
N LYS A 113 8.91 -9.01 2.98
CA LYS A 113 9.02 -7.64 3.49
C LYS A 113 9.04 -6.66 2.35
N ILE A 114 8.22 -5.61 2.42
CA ILE A 114 8.16 -4.53 1.44
C ILE A 114 8.13 -3.21 2.21
N ARG A 115 9.09 -2.33 1.95
CA ARG A 115 9.14 -0.98 2.50
C ARG A 115 8.72 0.02 1.43
N VAL A 116 7.83 0.91 1.81
CA VAL A 116 7.35 2.00 0.98
C VAL A 116 7.64 3.31 1.67
N ARG A 117 8.09 4.31 0.92
CA ARG A 117 8.33 5.67 1.41
C ARG A 117 7.60 6.68 0.54
N TRP A 118 7.26 7.82 1.14
CA TRP A 118 6.69 8.95 0.41
C TRP A 118 7.02 10.26 1.12
N LYS A 119 7.01 11.33 0.35
CA LYS A 119 7.15 12.69 0.89
C LYS A 119 5.81 13.43 0.91
N VAL A 120 5.62 14.24 1.92
CA VAL A 120 4.50 15.17 2.03
C VAL A 120 5.07 16.57 2.17
N ILE A 121 4.64 17.49 1.31
CA ILE A 121 4.98 18.90 1.41
C ILE A 121 3.85 19.55 2.20
N GLU A 122 4.17 20.03 3.40
CA GLU A 122 3.25 20.75 4.26
C GLU A 122 3.51 22.26 4.08
N ARG A 123 2.48 22.99 3.71
CA ARG A 123 2.53 24.45 3.62
C ARG A 123 1.91 25.06 4.88
N ASN A 124 2.69 25.81 5.62
CA ASN A 124 2.17 26.57 6.75
C ASN A 124 1.42 27.80 6.21
N MET A 125 0.10 27.85 6.47
CA MET A 125 -0.76 28.93 5.97
C MET A 125 -0.40 30.30 6.55
N ASP A 126 0.18 30.33 7.75
CA ASP A 126 0.49 31.60 8.45
C ASP A 126 1.82 32.23 8.01
N SER A 127 2.79 31.40 7.59
CA SER A 127 4.14 31.86 7.23
C SER A 127 4.53 31.65 5.76
N ASN A 128 3.65 31.03 4.95
CA ASN A 128 3.97 30.56 3.60
C ASN A 128 5.21 29.66 3.50
N ALA A 129 5.72 29.19 4.63
CA ALA A 129 6.86 28.29 4.66
C ALA A 129 6.43 26.87 4.26
N GLU A 130 7.21 26.25 3.38
CA GLU A 130 7.04 24.86 3.00
C GLU A 130 8.00 23.99 3.83
N SER A 131 7.48 22.90 4.38
CA SER A 131 8.30 21.87 5.03
C SER A 131 8.05 20.54 4.38
N THR A 132 9.13 19.78 4.14
CA THR A 132 9.04 18.44 3.58
C THR A 132 9.15 17.42 4.70
N LYS A 133 8.17 16.52 4.78
CA LYS A 133 8.20 15.37 5.70
C LYS A 133 8.27 14.06 4.93
N TYR A 134 9.12 13.16 5.39
CA TYR A 134 9.26 11.82 4.84
C TYR A 134 8.58 10.81 5.74
N TYR A 135 7.81 9.93 5.12
CA TYR A 135 7.09 8.85 5.81
C TYR A 135 7.56 7.51 5.28
N LYS A 136 7.56 6.50 6.14
CA LYS A 136 7.83 5.11 5.78
C LYS A 136 6.74 4.19 6.31
N GLU A 137 6.48 3.12 5.58
CA GLU A 137 5.57 2.06 5.98
C GLU A 137 6.16 0.71 5.57
N ASP A 138 6.25 -0.21 6.53
CA ASP A 138 6.80 -1.54 6.34
C ASP A 138 5.66 -2.56 6.32
N TYR A 139 5.52 -3.26 5.21
CA TYR A 139 4.57 -4.34 5.06
C TYR A 139 5.28 -5.68 5.22
N ARG A 140 4.77 -6.51 6.11
CA ARG A 140 5.26 -7.87 6.34
C ARG A 140 4.14 -8.82 5.94
N ILE A 141 4.35 -9.56 4.87
CA ILE A 141 3.35 -10.45 4.28
C ILE A 141 3.78 -11.87 4.54
N PRO A 142 3.09 -12.60 5.43
CA PRO A 142 3.39 -13.99 5.70
C PRO A 142 3.34 -14.82 4.42
N VAL A 143 4.26 -15.75 4.27
CA VAL A 143 4.33 -16.63 3.11
C VAL A 143 3.93 -18.04 3.55
N PRO A 144 2.83 -18.61 3.00
CA PRO A 144 2.40 -19.97 3.35
C PRO A 144 3.43 -21.01 2.95
N ILE A 145 3.35 -22.18 3.58
CA ILE A 145 4.15 -23.35 3.23
C ILE A 145 3.96 -23.69 1.74
N GLY A 146 5.07 -23.94 1.04
CA GLY A 146 5.05 -24.27 -0.40
C GLY A 146 4.86 -23.11 -1.35
N LYS A 147 4.86 -21.83 -0.86
CA LYS A 147 4.78 -20.62 -1.70
C LYS A 147 6.10 -19.83 -1.78
N ARG A 148 7.19 -20.46 -1.37
CA ARG A 148 8.54 -19.90 -1.39
C ARG A 148 8.92 -19.32 -2.75
N GLU A 149 8.81 -20.10 -3.83
CA GLU A 149 9.22 -19.67 -5.18
C GLU A 149 8.45 -18.44 -5.67
N VAL A 150 7.15 -18.36 -5.34
CA VAL A 150 6.34 -17.19 -5.69
C VAL A 150 6.80 -15.97 -4.91
N ALA A 151 7.08 -16.12 -3.61
CA ALA A 151 7.56 -15.03 -2.77
C ALA A 151 8.96 -14.54 -3.20
N GLU A 152 9.85 -15.45 -3.60
CA GLU A 152 11.17 -15.11 -4.16
C GLU A 152 11.04 -14.28 -5.45
N LYS A 153 10.20 -14.72 -6.40
CA LYS A 153 9.91 -13.96 -7.63
C LYS A 153 9.34 -12.57 -7.35
N VAL A 154 8.43 -12.46 -6.39
CA VAL A 154 7.85 -11.19 -5.99
C VAL A 154 8.92 -10.29 -5.38
N ALA A 155 9.74 -10.81 -4.47
CA ALA A 155 10.83 -10.06 -3.85
C ALA A 155 11.84 -9.57 -4.89
N GLU A 156 12.24 -10.42 -5.83
CA GLU A 156 13.15 -10.09 -6.93
C GLU A 156 12.57 -8.99 -7.82
N TRP A 157 11.30 -9.12 -8.22
CA TRP A 157 10.63 -8.12 -9.04
C TRP A 157 10.61 -6.74 -8.36
N PHE A 158 10.22 -6.68 -7.09
CA PHE A 158 10.22 -5.42 -6.35
C PHE A 158 11.63 -4.90 -6.08
N SER A 159 12.62 -5.77 -5.84
CA SER A 159 14.01 -5.36 -5.65
C SER A 159 14.59 -4.71 -6.90
N THR A 160 14.34 -5.29 -8.07
CA THR A 160 14.71 -4.68 -9.36
C THR A 160 14.05 -3.32 -9.53
N ARG A 161 12.75 -3.21 -9.21
CA ARG A 161 12.02 -1.95 -9.30
C ARG A 161 12.53 -0.90 -8.32
N CYS A 162 12.99 -1.30 -7.12
CA CYS A 162 13.64 -0.38 -6.18
C CYS A 162 14.92 0.22 -6.77
N GLN A 163 15.74 -0.57 -7.44
CA GLN A 163 16.96 -0.09 -8.08
C GLN A 163 16.67 0.89 -9.23
N GLU A 164 15.68 0.59 -10.08
CA GLU A 164 15.22 1.48 -11.13
C GLU A 164 14.69 2.81 -10.56
N ASN A 165 13.89 2.74 -9.51
CA ASN A 165 13.33 3.92 -8.84
C ASN A 165 14.43 4.77 -8.21
N LEU A 166 15.42 4.15 -7.57
CA LEU A 166 16.57 4.86 -6.99
C LEU A 166 17.37 5.61 -8.06
N ALA A 167 17.71 4.96 -9.16
CA ALA A 167 18.43 5.59 -10.26
C ALA A 167 17.65 6.78 -10.83
N ALA A 168 16.37 6.59 -11.16
CA ALA A 168 15.52 7.64 -11.69
C ALA A 168 15.33 8.81 -10.70
N TYR A 169 15.27 8.53 -9.41
CA TYR A 169 15.08 9.55 -8.38
C TYR A 169 16.37 10.34 -8.16
N THR A 170 17.53 9.68 -8.18
CA THR A 170 18.85 10.33 -8.07
C THR A 170 19.10 11.30 -9.21
N ASP A 171 18.67 10.95 -10.42
CA ASP A 171 18.83 11.82 -11.60
C ASP A 171 17.95 13.09 -11.52
N VAL A 172 16.81 13.02 -10.82
CA VAL A 172 15.86 14.15 -10.73
C VAL A 172 16.15 15.07 -9.55
N VAL A 173 16.46 14.51 -8.37
CA VAL A 173 16.54 15.29 -7.11
C VAL A 173 17.97 15.43 -6.57
N GLY A 174 18.93 14.71 -7.14
CA GLY A 174 20.30 14.65 -6.67
C GLY A 174 20.53 13.58 -5.59
N ALA A 175 21.80 13.26 -5.37
CA ALA A 175 22.22 12.15 -4.52
C ALA A 175 21.81 12.32 -3.05
N ASP A 176 21.89 13.53 -2.51
CA ASP A 176 21.63 13.78 -1.08
C ASP A 176 20.14 13.57 -0.72
N GLU A 177 19.21 14.01 -1.57
CA GLU A 177 17.77 13.78 -1.35
C GLU A 177 17.40 12.32 -1.60
N ALA A 178 18.02 11.67 -2.58
CA ALA A 178 17.84 10.24 -2.83
C ALA A 178 18.32 9.41 -1.63
N ILE A 179 19.48 9.73 -1.04
CA ILE A 179 19.99 9.08 0.19
C ILE A 179 19.00 9.26 1.35
N SER A 180 18.41 10.44 1.52
CA SER A 180 17.41 10.70 2.55
C SER A 180 16.17 9.80 2.42
N ILE A 181 15.77 9.44 1.20
CA ILE A 181 14.61 8.60 0.93
C ILE A 181 14.94 7.11 0.97
N PHE A 182 16.13 6.72 0.49
CA PHE A 182 16.52 5.33 0.30
C PHE A 182 17.58 4.82 1.29
N GLY A 183 18.30 5.72 1.97
CA GLY A 183 19.55 5.41 2.67
C GLY A 183 19.44 4.77 4.05
N ASP A 184 18.25 4.56 4.61
CA ASP A 184 18.08 3.90 5.92
C ASP A 184 17.54 2.47 5.75
N ASP A 185 18.43 1.55 5.39
CA ASP A 185 18.10 0.15 5.10
C ASP A 185 18.20 -0.80 6.31
N SER A 186 18.27 -0.28 7.54
CA SER A 186 18.26 -1.12 8.75
C SER A 186 16.88 -1.74 8.96
N PHE A 187 16.77 -3.03 8.68
CA PHE A 187 15.68 -3.93 9.09
C PHE A 187 16.11 -4.79 10.26
#